data_ec21ae2a9a48e0e1fa4df3ed48d7a511
#
_entry.id   ec21ae2a9a48e0e1fa4df3ed48d7a511
#
_cell.length_a   1.000
_cell.length_b   1.000
_cell.length_c   1.000
_cell.angle_alpha   90.00
_cell.angle_beta   90.00
_cell.angle_gamma   90.00
#
_symmetry.space_group_name_H-M   'P 1'
#
loop_
_entity.id
_entity.type
_entity.pdbx_description
1 polymer ?
#
loop_
_entity_poly.entity_id
_entity_poly.type
_entity_poly.pdbx_seq_one_letter_code
_entity_poly.pdbx_strand_id
1 'polypeptide(L)'
;MTTIDPARTALVAVHLQNDIDGAFAPFFRAEIDRVGTLATAARLLDTARVAGVPVVYTRVAWRRDYSDLHANSPLLNIVIQQNCLVDGTPGAAITDELAPQDTDRVVTHQRVGGFHDSELDEVLRGAGVDTVVFLGVATNASVEGTARAASDLGYRVLVVSDACSAATPEAHTASLESLGLLAEITTTDELIAALSPQTANTTT
;
A
#
# COMPACT_ATOMS: atom_id res chain seq x y z
N MET A 1 7.36 21.02 -6.63
CA MET A 1 7.84 19.64 -6.83
C MET A 1 8.08 19.04 -5.46
N THR A 2 7.49 17.88 -5.19
CA THR A 2 7.69 17.15 -3.94
C THR A 2 9.15 16.72 -3.84
N THR A 3 9.87 17.17 -2.80
CA THR A 3 11.25 16.74 -2.55
C THR A 3 11.20 15.49 -1.69
N ILE A 4 11.86 14.42 -2.13
CA ILE A 4 11.95 13.13 -1.43
C ILE A 4 13.43 12.84 -1.14
N ASP A 5 13.71 12.45 0.10
CA ASP A 5 14.99 11.89 0.48
C ASP A 5 14.88 10.35 0.45
N PRO A 6 15.49 9.65 -0.53
CA PRO A 6 15.43 8.21 -0.63
C PRO A 6 15.91 7.48 0.63
N ALA A 7 16.88 8.04 1.35
CA ALA A 7 17.45 7.43 2.56
C ALA A 7 16.49 7.47 3.77
N ARG A 8 15.44 8.30 3.73
CA ARG A 8 14.47 8.50 4.80
C ARG A 8 13.03 8.20 4.37
N THR A 9 12.85 7.64 3.19
CA THR A 9 11.54 7.32 2.61
C THR A 9 11.37 5.81 2.49
N ALA A 10 10.14 5.31 2.70
CA ALA A 10 9.75 3.96 2.35
C ALA A 10 8.53 3.97 1.43
N LEU A 11 8.48 3.02 0.50
CA LEU A 11 7.31 2.74 -0.33
C LEU A 11 6.53 1.57 0.30
N VAL A 12 5.27 1.81 0.66
CA VAL A 12 4.40 0.82 1.31
C VAL A 12 3.27 0.41 0.36
N ALA A 13 3.32 -0.84 -0.08
CA ALA A 13 2.32 -1.47 -0.94
C ALA A 13 1.25 -2.16 -0.09
N VAL A 14 0.01 -1.64 -0.14
CA VAL A 14 -1.07 -2.04 0.76
C VAL A 14 -1.97 -3.06 0.08
N HIS A 15 -2.05 -4.26 0.64
CA HIS A 15 -3.00 -5.36 0.32
C HIS A 15 -3.09 -5.72 -1.17
N LEU A 16 -1.97 -5.71 -1.88
CA LEU A 16 -1.89 -6.19 -3.26
C LEU A 16 -1.73 -7.73 -3.26
N GLN A 17 -2.79 -8.44 -2.86
CA GLN A 17 -2.84 -9.89 -2.63
C GLN A 17 -3.70 -10.59 -3.68
N ASN A 18 -3.48 -11.89 -3.93
CA ASN A 18 -4.20 -12.66 -4.94
C ASN A 18 -5.71 -12.75 -4.69
N ASP A 19 -6.18 -12.75 -3.43
CA ASP A 19 -7.62 -12.75 -3.13
C ASP A 19 -8.35 -11.46 -3.56
N ILE A 20 -7.62 -10.39 -3.90
CA ILE A 20 -8.22 -9.22 -4.57
C ILE A 20 -8.75 -9.60 -5.95
N ASP A 21 -8.04 -10.50 -6.65
CA ASP A 21 -8.47 -11.10 -7.92
C ASP A 21 -9.36 -12.34 -7.72
N GLY A 22 -9.39 -12.90 -6.52
CA GLY A 22 -10.20 -14.03 -6.09
C GLY A 22 -11.51 -13.61 -5.45
N ALA A 23 -11.59 -13.78 -4.13
CA ALA A 23 -12.80 -13.54 -3.35
C ALA A 23 -13.31 -12.09 -3.39
N PHE A 24 -12.42 -11.12 -3.55
CA PHE A 24 -12.74 -9.70 -3.62
C PHE A 24 -12.81 -9.14 -5.05
N ALA A 25 -12.61 -9.96 -6.07
CA ALA A 25 -12.71 -9.52 -7.48
C ALA A 25 -14.03 -8.80 -7.81
N PRO A 26 -15.21 -9.24 -7.32
CA PRO A 26 -16.47 -8.55 -7.58
C PRO A 26 -16.50 -7.10 -7.08
N PHE A 27 -15.63 -6.75 -6.12
CA PHE A 27 -15.59 -5.41 -5.53
C PHE A 27 -14.52 -4.52 -6.15
N PHE A 28 -13.37 -5.06 -6.56
CA PHE A 28 -12.20 -4.24 -6.88
C PHE A 28 -11.64 -4.45 -8.28
N ARG A 29 -11.81 -5.63 -8.89
CA ARG A 29 -11.14 -6.01 -10.13
C ARG A 29 -11.37 -5.02 -11.28
N ALA A 30 -12.62 -4.60 -11.48
CA ALA A 30 -12.97 -3.70 -12.57
C ALA A 30 -12.20 -2.35 -12.50
N GLU A 31 -12.05 -1.80 -11.29
CA GLU A 31 -11.33 -0.55 -11.10
C GLU A 31 -9.82 -0.73 -11.14
N ILE A 32 -9.29 -1.83 -10.61
CA ILE A 32 -7.87 -2.18 -10.70
C ILE A 32 -7.45 -2.25 -12.17
N ASP A 33 -8.23 -2.94 -13.02
CA ASP A 33 -7.95 -3.06 -14.46
C ASP A 33 -8.11 -1.74 -15.19
N ARG A 34 -9.17 -0.98 -14.88
CA ARG A 34 -9.45 0.31 -15.52
C ARG A 34 -8.33 1.34 -15.27
N VAL A 35 -7.81 1.37 -14.05
CA VAL A 35 -6.74 2.30 -13.64
C VAL A 35 -5.36 1.75 -14.02
N GLY A 36 -5.21 0.42 -14.14
CA GLY A 36 -3.93 -0.24 -14.34
C GLY A 36 -3.08 -0.25 -13.07
N THR A 37 -3.72 -0.37 -11.91
CA THR A 37 -3.10 -0.26 -10.58
C THR A 37 -1.91 -1.19 -10.41
N LEU A 38 -2.00 -2.45 -10.85
CA LEU A 38 -0.90 -3.42 -10.70
C LEU A 38 0.32 -3.03 -11.55
N ALA A 39 0.11 -2.66 -12.82
CA ALA A 39 1.20 -2.24 -13.70
C ALA A 39 1.88 -0.95 -13.19
N THR A 40 1.09 -0.02 -12.66
CA THR A 40 1.58 1.22 -12.07
C THR A 40 2.36 0.96 -10.78
N ALA A 41 1.85 0.07 -9.93
CA ALA A 41 2.54 -0.39 -8.73
C ALA A 41 3.89 -1.05 -9.07
N ALA A 42 3.94 -1.93 -10.08
CA ALA A 42 5.19 -2.57 -10.51
C ALA A 42 6.27 -1.54 -10.88
N ARG A 43 5.91 -0.52 -11.69
CA ARG A 43 6.82 0.56 -12.07
C ARG A 43 7.38 1.31 -10.85
N LEU A 44 6.53 1.58 -9.86
CA LEU A 44 6.94 2.27 -8.63
C LEU A 44 7.85 1.43 -7.76
N LEU A 45 7.52 0.15 -7.58
CA LEU A 45 8.31 -0.79 -6.79
C LEU A 45 9.71 -0.94 -7.39
N ASP A 46 9.81 -1.10 -8.71
CA ASP A 46 11.10 -1.21 -9.40
C ASP A 46 11.90 0.09 -9.28
N THR A 47 11.24 1.25 -9.45
CA THR A 47 11.90 2.54 -9.28
C THR A 47 12.41 2.75 -7.85
N ALA A 48 11.62 2.40 -6.84
CA ALA A 48 11.99 2.49 -5.44
C ALA A 48 13.23 1.62 -5.13
N ARG A 49 13.24 0.38 -5.60
CA ARG A 49 14.37 -0.56 -5.45
C ARG A 49 15.65 -0.01 -6.09
N VAL A 50 15.56 0.51 -7.32
CA VAL A 50 16.70 1.13 -8.02
C VAL A 50 17.21 2.36 -7.29
N ALA A 51 16.32 3.16 -6.70
CA ALA A 51 16.66 4.35 -5.92
C ALA A 51 17.17 4.04 -4.49
N GLY A 52 17.18 2.76 -4.07
CA GLY A 52 17.55 2.34 -2.73
C GLY A 52 16.50 2.69 -1.65
N VAL A 53 15.27 2.96 -2.07
CA VAL A 53 14.14 3.21 -1.16
C VAL A 53 13.62 1.87 -0.64
N PRO A 54 13.52 1.64 0.67
CA PRO A 54 12.92 0.45 1.24
C PRO A 54 11.50 0.20 0.73
N VAL A 55 11.24 -1.03 0.31
CA VAL A 55 9.90 -1.50 -0.09
C VAL A 55 9.33 -2.36 1.02
N VAL A 56 8.12 -2.01 1.46
CA VAL A 56 7.37 -2.74 2.47
C VAL A 56 5.99 -3.10 1.91
N TYR A 57 5.65 -4.37 1.95
CA TYR A 57 4.30 -4.83 1.67
C TYR A 57 3.54 -4.99 2.98
N THR A 58 2.31 -4.53 3.03
CA THR A 58 1.37 -4.96 4.06
C THR A 58 0.39 -5.95 3.46
N ARG A 59 0.15 -7.04 4.16
CA ARG A 59 -0.86 -8.03 3.78
C ARG A 59 -1.73 -8.39 4.97
N VAL A 60 -3.00 -8.68 4.73
CA VAL A 60 -3.87 -9.27 5.73
C VAL A 60 -3.92 -10.77 5.57
N ALA A 61 -3.80 -11.48 6.68
CA ALA A 61 -3.97 -12.92 6.70
C ALA A 61 -4.43 -13.40 8.08
N TRP A 62 -5.25 -14.44 8.11
CA TRP A 62 -5.80 -15.03 9.31
C TRP A 62 -5.56 -16.54 9.33
N ARG A 63 -5.64 -17.12 10.52
CA ARG A 63 -5.61 -18.57 10.70
C ARG A 63 -6.78 -19.21 9.94
N ARG A 64 -6.61 -20.48 9.56
CA ARG A 64 -7.61 -21.26 8.80
C ARG A 64 -8.97 -21.34 9.49
N ASP A 65 -9.01 -21.32 10.81
CA ASP A 65 -10.23 -21.33 11.63
C ASP A 65 -10.76 -19.95 11.99
N TYR A 66 -10.08 -18.89 11.50
CA TYR A 66 -10.37 -17.48 11.81
C TYR A 66 -10.44 -17.15 13.32
N SER A 67 -9.78 -17.94 14.18
CA SER A 67 -9.75 -17.71 15.63
C SER A 67 -9.11 -16.38 16.04
N ASP A 68 -8.29 -15.80 15.15
CA ASP A 68 -7.63 -14.49 15.29
C ASP A 68 -8.33 -13.35 14.53
N LEU A 69 -9.51 -13.63 13.93
CA LEU A 69 -10.30 -12.61 13.25
C LEU A 69 -11.41 -12.08 14.16
N HIS A 70 -11.41 -10.78 14.41
CA HIS A 70 -12.52 -10.11 15.08
C HIS A 70 -13.51 -9.57 14.05
N ALA A 71 -14.61 -10.31 13.82
CA ALA A 71 -15.63 -10.01 12.81
C ALA A 71 -16.56 -8.85 13.24
N ASN A 72 -15.99 -7.67 13.50
CA ASN A 72 -16.69 -6.49 13.99
C ASN A 72 -17.13 -5.51 12.88
N SER A 73 -16.99 -5.89 11.61
CA SER A 73 -17.39 -5.06 10.47
C SER A 73 -17.93 -5.91 9.32
N PRO A 74 -18.77 -5.35 8.41
CA PRO A 74 -19.25 -6.05 7.23
C PRO A 74 -18.12 -6.63 6.37
N LEU A 75 -17.02 -5.87 6.18
CA LEU A 75 -15.87 -6.32 5.41
C LEU A 75 -15.24 -7.59 6.00
N LEU A 76 -15.02 -7.63 7.30
CA LEU A 76 -14.42 -8.80 7.97
C LEU A 76 -15.37 -10.01 8.01
N ASN A 77 -16.68 -9.79 8.00
CA ASN A 77 -17.65 -10.87 7.82
C ASN A 77 -17.58 -11.49 6.42
N ILE A 78 -17.30 -10.68 5.37
CA ILE A 78 -17.10 -11.20 4.01
C ILE A 78 -15.89 -12.14 3.97
N VAL A 79 -14.80 -11.83 4.67
CA VAL A 79 -13.60 -12.70 4.75
C VAL A 79 -13.97 -14.11 5.21
N ILE A 80 -14.74 -14.21 6.29
CA ILE A 80 -15.20 -15.51 6.81
C ILE A 80 -16.13 -16.21 5.81
N GLN A 81 -17.11 -15.49 5.26
CA GLN A 81 -18.09 -16.03 4.33
C GLN A 81 -17.47 -16.57 3.04
N GLN A 82 -16.45 -15.89 2.55
CA GLN A 82 -15.72 -16.27 1.33
C GLN A 82 -14.58 -17.27 1.61
N ASN A 83 -14.30 -17.55 2.88
CA ASN A 83 -13.18 -18.41 3.31
C ASN A 83 -11.85 -17.99 2.63
N CYS A 84 -11.55 -16.69 2.65
CA CYS A 84 -10.42 -16.08 1.95
C CYS A 84 -9.37 -15.51 2.91
N LEU A 85 -8.23 -15.09 2.36
CA LEU A 85 -7.10 -14.50 3.10
C LEU A 85 -6.60 -15.38 4.26
N VAL A 86 -6.65 -16.70 4.06
CA VAL A 86 -6.12 -17.68 5.01
C VAL A 86 -4.59 -17.73 4.89
N ASP A 87 -3.89 -17.57 6.00
CA ASP A 87 -2.43 -17.58 6.00
C ASP A 87 -1.86 -18.89 5.44
N GLY A 88 -0.78 -18.79 4.66
CA GLY A 88 -0.17 -19.90 3.96
C GLY A 88 -0.92 -20.37 2.70
N THR A 89 -2.00 -19.73 2.30
CA THR A 89 -2.68 -20.02 1.02
C THR A 89 -2.25 -19.05 -0.08
N PRO A 90 -2.37 -19.46 -1.36
CA PRO A 90 -2.07 -18.57 -2.49
C PRO A 90 -2.88 -17.26 -2.46
N GLY A 91 -4.15 -17.31 -2.02
CA GLY A 91 -5.01 -16.14 -1.95
C GLY A 91 -4.49 -15.05 -1.02
N ALA A 92 -3.90 -15.42 0.11
CA ALA A 92 -3.29 -14.49 1.06
C ALA A 92 -1.88 -14.02 0.66
N ALA A 93 -1.26 -14.60 -0.37
CA ALA A 93 0.04 -14.16 -0.88
C ALA A 93 -0.10 -12.83 -1.64
N ILE A 94 1.00 -12.07 -1.70
CA ILE A 94 1.11 -10.93 -2.62
C ILE A 94 0.98 -11.45 -4.06
N THR A 95 0.30 -10.70 -4.92
CA THR A 95 0.10 -11.11 -6.32
C THR A 95 1.42 -11.39 -7.03
N ASP A 96 1.44 -12.42 -7.87
CA ASP A 96 2.66 -12.89 -8.55
C ASP A 96 3.31 -11.80 -9.40
N GLU A 97 2.50 -10.89 -9.98
CA GLU A 97 2.99 -9.75 -10.78
C GLU A 97 3.82 -8.76 -9.95
N LEU A 98 3.62 -8.73 -8.63
CA LEU A 98 4.28 -7.82 -7.69
C LEU A 98 5.06 -8.58 -6.62
N ALA A 99 5.49 -9.80 -6.91
CA ALA A 99 6.16 -10.67 -5.94
C ALA A 99 7.29 -9.95 -5.20
N PRO A 100 7.31 -10.00 -3.85
CA PRO A 100 8.37 -9.40 -3.06
C PRO A 100 9.75 -9.96 -3.43
N GLN A 101 10.77 -9.10 -3.45
CA GLN A 101 12.17 -9.48 -3.62
C GLN A 101 12.83 -9.72 -2.25
N ASP A 102 14.02 -10.33 -2.22
CA ASP A 102 14.73 -10.66 -0.98
C ASP A 102 15.02 -9.44 -0.07
N THR A 103 15.12 -8.26 -0.65
CA THR A 103 15.34 -7.01 0.07
C THR A 103 14.09 -6.38 0.63
N ASP A 104 12.92 -6.82 0.16
CA ASP A 104 11.63 -6.25 0.55
C ASP A 104 11.18 -6.83 1.91
N ARG A 105 10.32 -6.08 2.59
CA ARG A 105 9.70 -6.55 3.83
C ARG A 105 8.22 -6.83 3.59
N VAL A 106 7.73 -7.92 4.18
CA VAL A 106 6.30 -8.26 4.16
C VAL A 106 5.80 -8.26 5.61
N VAL A 107 4.92 -7.31 5.92
CA VAL A 107 4.28 -7.18 7.23
C VAL A 107 2.88 -7.78 7.16
N THR A 108 2.61 -8.77 7.98
CA THR A 108 1.28 -9.39 8.08
C THR A 108 0.53 -8.81 9.27
N HIS A 109 -0.74 -8.46 9.07
CA HIS A 109 -1.61 -7.96 10.12
C HIS A 109 -3.06 -8.44 9.95
N GLN A 110 -3.93 -8.17 10.94
CA GLN A 110 -5.30 -8.69 10.99
C GLN A 110 -6.37 -7.58 11.07
N ARG A 111 -6.01 -6.36 10.64
CA ARG A 111 -6.90 -5.19 10.65
C ARG A 111 -7.00 -4.54 9.29
N VAL A 112 -7.92 -3.59 9.14
CA VAL A 112 -8.04 -2.82 7.89
C VAL A 112 -6.83 -1.91 7.71
N GLY A 113 -6.40 -1.20 8.75
CA GLY A 113 -5.19 -0.37 8.73
C GLY A 113 -3.94 -1.16 9.11
N GLY A 114 -2.83 -0.86 8.45
CA GLY A 114 -1.58 -1.62 8.53
C GLY A 114 -0.77 -1.43 9.82
N PHE A 115 -1.02 -0.41 10.64
CA PHE A 115 -0.23 -0.13 11.84
C PHE A 115 -0.76 -0.79 13.12
N HIS A 116 -2.04 -1.16 13.16
CA HIS A 116 -2.63 -1.70 14.37
C HIS A 116 -2.22 -3.16 14.59
N ASP A 117 -1.66 -3.48 15.76
CA ASP A 117 -1.16 -4.80 16.13
C ASP A 117 -0.25 -5.42 15.03
N SER A 118 0.71 -4.63 14.53
CA SER A 118 1.64 -5.05 13.47
C SER A 118 3.05 -4.50 13.70
N GLU A 119 4.00 -5.05 12.98
CA GLU A 119 5.41 -4.64 13.02
C GLU A 119 5.72 -3.43 12.13
N LEU A 120 4.71 -2.82 11.45
CA LEU A 120 4.95 -1.82 10.41
C LEU A 120 5.72 -0.60 10.95
N ASP A 121 5.35 -0.06 12.11
CA ASP A 121 6.05 1.08 12.71
C ASP A 121 7.50 0.72 13.09
N GLU A 122 7.71 -0.46 13.67
CA GLU A 122 9.04 -0.94 14.03
C GLU A 122 9.94 -1.10 12.79
N VAL A 123 9.42 -1.69 11.72
CA VAL A 123 10.12 -1.87 10.44
C VAL A 123 10.52 -0.52 9.84
N LEU A 124 9.60 0.45 9.80
CA LEU A 124 9.85 1.77 9.23
C LEU A 124 10.87 2.56 10.06
N ARG A 125 10.71 2.60 11.38
CA ARG A 125 11.64 3.31 12.26
C ARG A 125 13.01 2.64 12.31
N GLY A 126 13.06 1.31 12.29
CA GLY A 126 14.29 0.55 12.22
C GLY A 126 15.11 0.84 10.95
N ALA A 127 14.44 1.21 9.86
CA ALA A 127 15.06 1.66 8.62
C ALA A 127 15.38 3.18 8.60
N GLY A 128 15.10 3.93 9.67
CA GLY A 128 15.34 5.38 9.74
C GLY A 128 14.37 6.22 8.90
N VAL A 129 13.21 5.66 8.57
CA VAL A 129 12.18 6.29 7.73
C VAL A 129 11.41 7.35 8.53
N ASP A 130 11.16 8.50 7.91
CA ASP A 130 10.24 9.54 8.40
C ASP A 130 9.21 9.96 7.34
N THR A 131 9.37 9.48 6.11
CA THR A 131 8.47 9.74 5.00
C THR A 131 7.95 8.41 4.44
N VAL A 132 6.64 8.26 4.35
CA VAL A 132 6.01 7.04 3.85
C VAL A 132 5.15 7.34 2.63
N VAL A 133 5.35 6.57 1.58
CA VAL A 133 4.59 6.66 0.33
C VAL A 133 3.69 5.45 0.22
N PHE A 134 2.37 5.65 0.14
CA PHE A 134 1.38 4.58 0.05
C PHE A 134 0.84 4.40 -1.35
N LEU A 135 0.67 3.13 -1.73
CA LEU A 135 -0.06 2.68 -2.91
C LEU A 135 -0.85 1.40 -2.58
N GLY A 136 -1.81 1.03 -3.39
CA GLY A 136 -2.53 -0.25 -3.24
C GLY A 136 -4.05 -0.14 -3.13
N VAL A 137 -4.67 -1.11 -2.44
CA VAL A 137 -6.12 -1.26 -2.33
C VAL A 137 -6.58 -1.59 -0.90
N ALA A 138 -7.77 -1.11 -0.51
CA ALA A 138 -8.60 -0.15 -1.22
C ALA A 138 -8.30 1.26 -0.73
N THR A 139 -8.33 2.24 -1.64
CA THR A 139 -8.03 3.65 -1.34
C THR A 139 -8.82 4.12 -0.12
N ASN A 140 -10.14 3.95 -0.13
CA ASN A 140 -11.08 4.42 0.87
C ASN A 140 -11.22 3.52 2.13
N ALA A 141 -10.34 2.56 2.29
CA ALA A 141 -10.32 1.67 3.46
C ALA A 141 -8.89 1.47 3.97
N SER A 142 -8.17 0.49 3.44
CA SER A 142 -6.86 0.09 3.96
C SER A 142 -5.77 1.12 3.70
N VAL A 143 -5.74 1.73 2.51
CA VAL A 143 -4.78 2.80 2.20
C VAL A 143 -5.07 4.01 3.07
N GLU A 144 -6.31 4.50 3.09
CA GLU A 144 -6.71 5.65 3.91
C GLU A 144 -6.48 5.40 5.40
N GLY A 145 -6.91 4.24 5.92
CA GLY A 145 -6.72 3.90 7.34
C GLY A 145 -5.25 3.83 7.74
N THR A 146 -4.40 3.29 6.87
CA THR A 146 -2.95 3.21 7.12
C THR A 146 -2.29 4.58 7.02
N ALA A 147 -2.66 5.39 6.03
CA ALA A 147 -2.12 6.74 5.83
C ALA A 147 -2.46 7.69 7.00
N ARG A 148 -3.69 7.63 7.52
CA ARG A 148 -4.11 8.39 8.70
C ARG A 148 -3.31 8.00 9.95
N ALA A 149 -3.15 6.70 10.19
CA ALA A 149 -2.35 6.21 11.31
C ALA A 149 -0.88 6.61 11.17
N ALA A 150 -0.31 6.58 9.97
CA ALA A 150 1.05 7.06 9.72
C ALA A 150 1.20 8.55 10.06
N SER A 151 0.24 9.39 9.66
CA SER A 151 0.21 10.82 10.00
C SER A 151 0.16 11.04 11.51
N ASP A 152 -0.70 10.29 12.23
CA ASP A 152 -0.81 10.38 13.71
C ASP A 152 0.47 9.91 14.42
N LEU A 153 1.22 8.99 13.81
CA LEU A 153 2.54 8.54 14.29
C LEU A 153 3.68 9.50 13.96
N GLY A 154 3.40 10.58 13.22
CA GLY A 154 4.36 11.65 12.90
C GLY A 154 5.16 11.43 11.62
N TYR A 155 4.77 10.48 10.75
CA TYR A 155 5.36 10.36 9.42
C TYR A 155 4.85 11.48 8.50
N ARG A 156 5.72 11.95 7.60
CA ARG A 156 5.29 12.65 6.40
C ARG A 156 4.67 11.61 5.47
N VAL A 157 3.45 11.86 5.02
CA VAL A 157 2.67 10.89 4.25
C VAL A 157 2.46 11.37 2.82
N LEU A 158 2.73 10.51 1.86
CA LEU A 158 2.35 10.67 0.46
C LEU A 158 1.44 9.51 0.03
N VAL A 159 0.50 9.79 -0.86
CA VAL A 159 -0.37 8.77 -1.47
C VAL A 159 -0.31 8.92 -2.98
N VAL A 160 0.01 7.82 -3.67
CA VAL A 160 0.11 7.80 -5.13
C VAL A 160 -1.25 7.50 -5.73
N SER A 161 -1.92 8.54 -6.21
CA SER A 161 -3.32 8.49 -6.62
C SER A 161 -3.60 7.47 -7.73
N ASP A 162 -2.77 7.42 -8.76
CA ASP A 162 -2.90 6.53 -9.91
C ASP A 162 -2.32 5.11 -9.69
N ALA A 163 -1.76 4.85 -8.50
CA ALA A 163 -1.36 3.53 -8.04
C ALA A 163 -2.26 2.99 -6.91
N CYS A 164 -3.40 3.65 -6.66
CA CYS A 164 -4.43 3.22 -5.73
C CYS A 164 -5.75 3.01 -6.48
N SER A 165 -6.59 2.10 -5.98
CA SER A 165 -7.96 1.96 -6.45
C SER A 165 -8.91 1.57 -5.32
N ALA A 166 -10.19 1.92 -5.50
CA ALA A 166 -11.30 1.55 -4.63
C ALA A 166 -12.31 0.71 -5.41
N ALA A 167 -13.48 0.46 -4.82
CA ALA A 167 -14.55 -0.25 -5.52
C ALA A 167 -15.21 0.58 -6.63
N THR A 168 -15.15 1.91 -6.53
CA THR A 168 -15.68 2.86 -7.53
C THR A 168 -14.77 4.09 -7.65
N PRO A 169 -14.79 4.79 -8.81
CA PRO A 169 -14.06 6.04 -8.99
C PRO A 169 -14.45 7.11 -7.97
N GLU A 170 -15.74 7.19 -7.61
CA GLU A 170 -16.27 8.19 -6.66
C GLU A 170 -15.71 7.94 -5.25
N ALA A 171 -15.68 6.67 -4.79
CA ALA A 171 -15.12 6.30 -3.49
C ALA A 171 -13.62 6.60 -3.43
N HIS A 172 -12.89 6.34 -4.53
CA HIS A 172 -11.48 6.68 -4.67
C HIS A 172 -11.25 8.18 -4.57
N THR A 173 -11.97 8.98 -5.36
CA THR A 173 -11.83 10.44 -5.40
C THR A 173 -12.14 11.07 -4.03
N ALA A 174 -13.25 10.69 -3.40
CA ALA A 174 -13.64 11.21 -2.09
C ALA A 174 -12.60 10.89 -1.00
N SER A 175 -12.01 9.69 -1.06
CA SER A 175 -10.94 9.30 -0.14
C SER A 175 -9.68 10.15 -0.34
N LEU A 176 -9.26 10.39 -1.57
CA LEU A 176 -8.08 11.23 -1.86
C LEU A 176 -8.31 12.69 -1.44
N GLU A 177 -9.51 13.24 -1.69
CA GLU A 177 -9.87 14.59 -1.21
C GLU A 177 -9.76 14.68 0.33
N SER A 178 -10.28 13.68 1.03
CA SER A 178 -10.21 13.60 2.49
C SER A 178 -8.76 13.45 2.98
N LEU A 179 -7.96 12.61 2.33
CA LEU A 179 -6.55 12.40 2.65
C LEU A 179 -5.69 13.65 2.38
N GLY A 180 -6.06 14.49 1.43
CA GLY A 180 -5.36 15.75 1.13
C GLY A 180 -5.24 16.73 2.31
N LEU A 181 -5.95 16.50 3.41
CA LEU A 181 -5.79 17.24 4.66
C LEU A 181 -4.58 16.77 5.48
N LEU A 182 -4.10 15.54 5.29
CA LEU A 182 -3.10 14.88 6.13
C LEU A 182 -1.91 14.34 5.32
N ALA A 183 -2.06 14.21 4.02
CA ALA A 183 -1.09 13.61 3.12
C ALA A 183 -0.91 14.45 1.86
N GLU A 184 0.26 14.35 1.25
CA GLU A 184 0.49 14.86 -0.09
C GLU A 184 -0.05 13.84 -1.11
N ILE A 185 -0.95 14.27 -1.97
CA ILE A 185 -1.43 13.43 -3.07
C ILE A 185 -0.51 13.67 -4.27
N THR A 186 0.06 12.61 -4.79
CA THR A 186 1.00 12.65 -5.92
C THR A 186 0.59 11.62 -6.98
N THR A 187 1.30 11.63 -8.09
CA THR A 187 1.16 10.63 -9.17
C THR A 187 2.42 9.80 -9.30
N THR A 188 2.31 8.68 -10.00
CA THR A 188 3.44 7.80 -10.31
C THR A 188 4.57 8.54 -11.01
N ASP A 189 4.26 9.33 -12.02
CA ASP A 189 5.28 10.02 -12.80
C ASP A 189 5.98 11.14 -11.98
N GLU A 190 5.25 11.84 -11.12
CA GLU A 190 5.83 12.82 -10.19
C GLU A 190 6.75 12.16 -9.17
N LEU A 191 6.34 11.01 -8.62
CA LEU A 191 7.15 10.26 -7.67
C LEU A 191 8.42 9.70 -8.32
N ILE A 192 8.31 9.10 -9.50
CA ILE A 192 9.45 8.60 -10.28
C ILE A 192 10.43 9.74 -10.57
N ALA A 193 9.93 10.90 -10.99
CA ALA A 193 10.78 12.07 -11.23
C ALA A 193 11.50 12.56 -9.96
N ALA A 194 10.83 12.49 -8.80
CA ALA A 194 11.40 12.88 -7.51
C ALA A 194 12.44 11.88 -6.98
N LEU A 195 12.32 10.60 -7.32
CA LEU A 195 13.27 9.53 -6.94
C LEU A 195 14.44 9.39 -7.91
N SER A 196 14.29 9.91 -9.14
CA SER A 196 15.38 9.85 -10.13
C SER A 196 16.55 10.75 -9.70
N PRO A 197 17.82 10.30 -9.84
CA PRO A 197 18.96 11.14 -9.53
C PRO A 197 18.86 12.46 -10.31
N GLN A 198 18.82 13.58 -9.61
CA GLN A 198 18.93 14.87 -10.28
C GLN A 198 20.32 14.93 -10.94
N THR A 199 20.36 14.94 -12.26
CA THR A 199 21.59 15.29 -12.97
C THR A 199 22.00 16.68 -12.48
N ALA A 200 23.05 16.74 -11.66
CA ALA A 200 23.62 17.99 -11.21
C ALA A 200 23.95 18.82 -12.47
N ASN A 201 23.18 19.85 -12.71
CA ASN A 201 23.50 20.86 -13.71
C ASN A 201 24.77 21.55 -13.19
N THR A 202 25.93 21.03 -13.57
CA THR A 202 27.21 21.72 -13.41
C THR A 202 27.21 22.83 -14.43
N THR A 203 26.68 23.98 -14.04
CA THR A 203 26.90 25.22 -14.78
C THR A 203 28.33 25.66 -14.44
N THR A 204 29.21 25.45 -15.39
CA THR A 204 30.59 26.00 -15.40
C THR A 204 30.52 27.46 -15.79
#